data_c9356f2878aebd96783312814c0b0b72
#
_entry.id   c9356f2878aebd96783312814c0b0b72
#
_cell.length_a   1.000
_cell.length_b   1.000
_cell.length_c   1.000
_cell.angle_alpha   90.00
_cell.angle_beta   90.00
_cell.angle_gamma   90.00
#
_symmetry.space_group_name_H-M   'P 1'
#
loop_
_entity.id
_entity.type
_entity.pdbx_description
1 polymer ?
#
loop_
_entity_poly.entity_id
_entity_poly.type
_entity_poly.pdbx_seq_one_letter_code
_entity_poly.pdbx_strand_id
1 'polypeptide(L)' 'MSDKKDKHDIDLLKEMVNERKPDEPVEEVLSVFCQRQGVSMGTCRVYYKKLVDEGEIKEK' A
#
# COMPACT_ATOMS: atom_id res chain seq x y z
N MET A 1 10.03 16.79 5.54
CA MET A 1 9.87 16.67 4.38
C MET A 1 9.39 15.42 3.90
N SER A 2 10.09 14.45 3.97
CA SER A 2 9.61 13.21 3.43
C SER A 2 8.47 12.65 4.28
N ASP A 3 8.28 13.12 5.47
CA ASP A 3 7.18 12.63 6.31
C ASP A 3 5.83 12.82 5.67
N LYS A 4 5.58 13.98 5.12
CA LYS A 4 4.30 14.25 4.51
C LYS A 4 4.08 13.38 3.29
N LYS A 5 5.10 13.24 2.47
CA LYS A 5 4.99 12.43 1.27
C LYS A 5 4.78 10.97 1.61
N ASP A 6 5.53 10.48 2.59
CA ASP A 6 5.39 9.08 2.97
C ASP A 6 4.01 8.79 3.50
N LYS A 7 3.49 9.70 4.30
CA LYS A 7 2.16 9.50 4.85
C LYS A 7 1.10 9.50 3.76
N HIS A 8 1.24 10.37 2.78
CA HIS A 8 0.30 10.40 1.68
C HIS A 8 0.33 9.09 0.89
N ASP A 9 1.53 8.59 0.63
CA ASP A 9 1.67 7.35 -0.09
C ASP A 9 1.07 6.19 0.69
N ILE A 10 1.32 6.15 1.99
CA ILE A 10 0.81 5.08 2.83
C ILE A 10 -0.72 5.14 2.86
N ASP A 11 -1.30 6.33 2.96
CA ASP A 11 -2.75 6.46 2.96
C ASP A 11 -3.35 5.99 1.64
N LEU A 12 -2.70 6.33 0.54
CA LEU A 12 -3.19 5.91 -0.76
C LEU A 12 -3.14 4.40 -0.89
N LEU A 13 -2.03 3.80 -0.45
CA LEU A 13 -1.91 2.35 -0.51
C LEU A 13 -2.97 1.69 0.34
N LYS A 14 -3.23 2.24 1.52
CA LYS A 14 -4.26 1.70 2.39
C LYS A 14 -5.60 1.67 1.68
N GLU A 15 -5.95 2.77 1.02
CA GLU A 15 -7.20 2.82 0.30
C GLU A 15 -7.26 1.78 -0.81
N MET A 16 -6.19 1.69 -1.57
CA MET A 16 -6.17 0.76 -2.70
C MET A 16 -6.32 -0.68 -2.23
N VAL A 17 -5.63 -1.03 -1.16
CA VAL A 17 -5.70 -2.39 -0.66
C VAL A 17 -7.07 -2.70 -0.09
N ASN A 18 -7.64 -1.76 0.65
CA ASN A 18 -8.93 -2.01 1.28
C ASN A 18 -10.07 -2.03 0.28
N GLU A 19 -9.88 -1.39 -0.86
CA GLU A 19 -10.93 -1.36 -1.89
C GLU A 19 -10.75 -2.42 -2.96
N ARG A 20 -9.71 -3.24 -2.84
CA ARG A 20 -9.49 -4.26 -3.85
C ARG A 20 -10.60 -5.30 -3.79
N LYS A 21 -10.80 -5.99 -4.90
CA LYS A 21 -11.80 -7.03 -4.95
C LYS A 21 -11.37 -8.24 -4.14
N PRO A 22 -12.34 -9.01 -3.64
CA PRO A 22 -12.00 -10.16 -2.79
C PRO A 22 -11.06 -11.17 -3.45
N ASP A 23 -11.16 -11.32 -4.77
CA ASP A 23 -10.32 -12.28 -5.47
C ASP A 23 -9.07 -11.64 -6.07
N GLU A 24 -8.85 -10.36 -5.81
CA GLU A 24 -7.69 -9.65 -6.34
C GLU A 24 -6.54 -9.77 -5.36
N PRO A 25 -5.40 -10.32 -5.79
CA PRO A 25 -4.27 -10.50 -4.87
C PRO A 25 -3.64 -9.16 -4.50
N VAL A 26 -3.14 -9.09 -3.28
CA VAL A 26 -2.49 -7.88 -2.80
C VAL A 26 -1.28 -7.55 -3.65
N GLU A 27 -0.60 -8.56 -4.15
CA GLU A 27 0.60 -8.32 -4.96
C GLU A 27 0.29 -7.46 -6.18
N GLU A 28 -0.86 -7.66 -6.78
CA GLU A 28 -1.24 -6.85 -7.92
C GLU A 28 -1.51 -5.41 -7.52
N VAL A 29 -2.14 -5.23 -6.38
CA VAL A 29 -2.39 -3.89 -5.88
C VAL A 29 -1.08 -3.17 -5.63
N LEU A 30 -0.12 -3.87 -5.03
CA LEU A 30 1.18 -3.27 -4.77
C LEU A 30 1.88 -2.90 -6.08
N SER A 31 1.76 -3.76 -7.07
CA SER A 31 2.39 -3.51 -8.36
C SER A 31 1.82 -2.24 -9.00
N VAL A 32 0.50 -2.10 -8.98
CA VAL A 32 -0.15 -0.92 -9.54
C VAL A 32 0.26 0.32 -8.76
N PHE A 33 0.30 0.20 -7.44
CA PHE A 33 0.69 1.33 -6.61
C PHE A 33 2.12 1.76 -6.92
N CYS A 34 3.02 0.80 -7.07
CA CYS A 34 4.41 1.10 -7.40
C CYS A 34 4.49 1.90 -8.68
N GLN A 35 3.78 1.47 -9.70
CA GLN A 35 3.84 2.12 -10.99
C GLN A 35 3.26 3.52 -10.93
N ARG A 36 2.19 3.68 -10.16
CA ARG A 36 1.55 4.98 -10.07
C ARG A 36 2.42 5.98 -9.33
N GLN A 37 3.02 5.54 -8.23
CA GLN A 37 3.78 6.44 -7.38
C GLN A 37 5.25 6.51 -7.74
N GLY A 38 5.71 5.64 -8.63
CA GLY A 38 7.11 5.67 -9.03
C GLY A 38 8.05 5.21 -7.94
N VAL A 39 7.60 4.31 -7.07
CA VAL A 39 8.44 3.78 -6.01
C VAL A 39 8.76 2.32 -6.30
N SER A 40 9.77 1.81 -5.63
CA SER A 40 10.19 0.42 -5.86
C SER A 40 9.26 -0.54 -5.14
N MET A 41 9.26 -1.78 -5.58
CA MET A 41 8.45 -2.81 -4.93
C MET A 41 8.86 -3.00 -3.49
N GLY A 42 10.16 -2.89 -3.21
CA GLY A 42 10.62 -3.01 -1.83
C GLY A 42 9.98 -1.96 -0.94
N THR A 43 9.91 -0.73 -1.45
CA THR A 43 9.30 0.35 -0.69
C THR A 43 7.81 0.09 -0.49
N CYS A 44 7.13 -0.40 -1.53
CA CYS A 44 5.71 -0.69 -1.42
C CYS A 44 5.46 -1.75 -0.35
N ARG A 45 6.30 -2.76 -0.30
CA ARG A 45 6.13 -3.81 0.68
C ARG A 45 6.35 -3.31 2.09
N VAL A 46 7.27 -2.38 2.25
CA VAL A 46 7.50 -1.78 3.56
C VAL A 46 6.26 -1.02 4.00
N TYR A 47 5.68 -0.24 3.10
CA TYR A 47 4.45 0.48 3.39
C TYR A 47 3.33 -0.49 3.77
N TYR A 48 3.19 -1.55 3.00
CA TYR A 48 2.14 -2.52 3.24
C TYR A 48 2.32 -3.18 4.61
N LYS A 49 3.53 -3.60 4.90
CA LYS A 49 3.79 -4.23 6.18
C LYS A 49 3.48 -3.29 7.35
N LYS A 50 3.83 -2.02 7.18
CA LYS A 50 3.55 -1.05 8.22
C LYS A 50 2.05 -0.92 8.44
N LEU A 51 1.28 -0.90 7.37
CA LEU A 51 -0.17 -0.81 7.50
C LEU A 51 -0.75 -2.03 8.19
N VAL A 52 -0.23 -3.20 7.86
CA VAL A 52 -0.71 -4.43 8.49
C VAL A 52 -0.37 -4.42 9.98
N ASP A 53 0.85 -4.00 10.31
CA ASP A 53 1.27 -3.98 11.70
C ASP A 53 0.43 -3.02 12.52
N GLU A 54 -0.04 -1.96 11.92
CA GLU A 54 -0.84 -0.98 12.61
C GLU A 54 -2.33 -1.30 12.57
N GLY A 55 -2.69 -2.39 11.94
CA GLY A 55 -4.09 -2.78 11.87
C GLY A 55 -4.93 -1.94 10.93
N GLU A 56 -4.29 -1.25 10.01
CA GLU A 56 -5.02 -0.37 9.10
C GLU A 56 -5.59 -1.14 7.91
N ILE A 57 -5.05 -2.32 7.62
CA ILE A 57 -5.51 -3.11 6.48
C ILE A 57 -6.30 -4.29 6.98
N LYS A 58 -7.46 -4.47 6.39
CA LYS A 58 -8.33 -5.59 6.76
C LYS A 58 -7.91 -6.82 6.00
N GLU A 59 -7.29 -7.72 6.71
CA GLU A 59 -6.91 -8.99 6.12
C GLU A 59 -7.80 -10.06 6.66
N LYS A 60 -8.08 -11.01 5.80
CA LYS A 60 -8.91 -12.08 6.26
C LYS A 60 -8.10 -13.25 6.65
#